data_2c54e221e817b6a636b138f8e05214ae
#
_entry.id   2c54e221e817b6a636b138f8e05214ae
#
_cell.length_a   1.000
_cell.length_b   1.000
_cell.length_c   1.000
_cell.angle_alpha   90.00
_cell.angle_beta   90.00
_cell.angle_gamma   90.00
#
_symmetry.space_group_name_H-M   'P 1'
#
loop_
_entity.id
_entity.type
_entity.pdbx_description
1 polymer ?
#
loop_
_entity_poly.entity_id
_entity_poly.type
_entity_poly.pdbx_seq_one_letter_code
_entity_poly.pdbx_strand_id
1 'polypeptide(L)'
;FMDWRGVAANVMFYKGLLDKLGVDVEIIRHGTFKSAVEPYITDRMSPANRLQMTTLVNSLWDVMLADISESRGIPADKLRQYAEEMAVREPDDALRFGFVDGVLYRDEMADMLSALCRGEELSAASVSEHTDFNAVSLGDYIAARAVHARKVSKNKVALIYADGQIVDGESYPGAVGGATLADQIAQAREDNGVKAVVLRVNSPGGSALASDVVWREMELCREVKPVVVSMGGVAASGGYY
;
A
#
# COMPACT_ATOMS: atom_id res chain seq x y z
N PHE A 1 9.68 6.66 -19.13
CA PHE A 1 8.52 6.28 -19.95
C PHE A 1 7.29 6.25 -19.06
N MET A 2 6.20 6.87 -19.50
CA MET A 2 4.91 6.88 -18.79
C MET A 2 3.94 5.96 -19.54
N ASP A 3 3.31 5.01 -18.81
CA ASP A 3 2.30 4.11 -19.38
C ASP A 3 0.92 4.48 -18.80
N TRP A 4 0.04 5.03 -19.63
CA TRP A 4 -1.28 5.50 -19.26
C TRP A 4 -2.36 4.67 -19.95
N ARG A 5 -2.73 3.51 -19.36
CA ARG A 5 -3.64 2.51 -19.98
C ARG A 5 -4.79 2.07 -19.09
N GLY A 6 -4.91 2.63 -17.90
CA GLY A 6 -5.90 2.19 -16.91
C GLY A 6 -5.39 1.08 -16.01
N VAL A 7 -6.30 0.49 -15.24
CA VAL A 7 -6.01 -0.52 -14.21
C VAL A 7 -6.71 -1.82 -14.58
N ALA A 8 -6.00 -2.94 -14.44
CA ALA A 8 -6.53 -4.28 -14.72
C ALA A 8 -6.21 -5.25 -13.57
N ALA A 9 -7.11 -6.20 -13.34
CA ALA A 9 -6.88 -7.32 -12.44
C ALA A 9 -6.91 -8.64 -13.22
N ASN A 10 -5.84 -9.42 -13.11
CA ASN A 10 -5.74 -10.74 -13.72
C ASN A 10 -5.83 -11.82 -12.63
N VAL A 11 -6.77 -12.76 -12.79
CA VAL A 11 -6.92 -13.91 -11.90
C VAL A 11 -6.58 -15.16 -12.67
N MET A 12 -5.59 -15.90 -12.18
CA MET A 12 -5.20 -17.19 -12.77
C MET A 12 -6.03 -18.32 -12.16
N PHE A 13 -6.49 -19.24 -13.01
CA PHE A 13 -7.31 -20.39 -12.61
C PHE A 13 -6.51 -21.68 -12.80
N TYR A 14 -6.46 -22.51 -11.76
CA TYR A 14 -5.62 -23.70 -11.68
C TYR A 14 -6.42 -25.01 -11.83
N LYS A 15 -7.77 -24.93 -11.85
CA LYS A 15 -8.62 -26.12 -11.92
C LYS A 15 -8.21 -27.08 -13.03
N GLY A 16 -8.01 -26.58 -14.25
CA GLY A 16 -7.61 -27.42 -15.37
C GLY A 16 -6.24 -28.11 -15.22
N LEU A 17 -5.32 -27.53 -14.45
CA LEU A 17 -4.05 -28.17 -14.08
C LEU A 17 -4.27 -29.25 -13.03
N LEU A 18 -5.07 -28.96 -12.00
CA LEU A 18 -5.37 -29.91 -10.93
C LEU A 18 -6.10 -31.14 -11.45
N ASP A 19 -7.10 -30.94 -12.34
CA ASP A 19 -7.80 -32.04 -13.02
C ASP A 19 -6.84 -32.96 -13.79
N LYS A 20 -5.83 -32.40 -14.48
CA LYS A 20 -4.82 -33.19 -15.21
C LYS A 20 -3.87 -33.96 -14.28
N LEU A 21 -3.65 -33.45 -13.08
CA LEU A 21 -2.82 -34.11 -12.06
C LEU A 21 -3.63 -35.12 -11.23
N GLY A 22 -4.94 -35.25 -11.44
CA GLY A 22 -5.82 -36.09 -10.64
C GLY A 22 -5.98 -35.60 -9.21
N VAL A 23 -5.90 -34.28 -8.99
CA VAL A 23 -6.08 -33.65 -7.66
C VAL A 23 -7.48 -33.09 -7.56
N ASP A 24 -8.28 -33.64 -6.67
CA ASP A 24 -9.59 -33.10 -6.31
C ASP A 24 -9.44 -32.08 -5.17
N VAL A 25 -10.05 -30.91 -5.34
CA VAL A 25 -10.02 -29.82 -4.34
C VAL A 25 -11.40 -29.66 -3.74
N GLU A 26 -11.52 -29.92 -2.45
CA GLU A 26 -12.73 -29.67 -1.67
C GLU A 26 -12.60 -28.34 -0.92
N ILE A 27 -13.59 -27.45 -1.09
CA ILE A 27 -13.59 -26.11 -0.50
C ILE A 27 -14.75 -25.97 0.48
N ILE A 28 -14.43 -25.61 1.70
CA ILE A 28 -15.40 -25.22 2.70
C ILE A 28 -15.43 -23.70 2.77
N ARG A 29 -16.52 -23.10 2.29
CA ARG A 29 -16.73 -21.64 2.32
C ARG A 29 -18.15 -21.28 2.67
N HIS A 30 -18.34 -20.13 3.29
CA HIS A 30 -19.64 -19.57 3.59
C HIS A 30 -19.75 -18.15 3.01
N GLY A 31 -20.83 -17.87 2.29
CA GLY A 31 -21.11 -16.58 1.68
C GLY A 31 -20.74 -16.47 0.20
N THR A 32 -21.45 -15.55 -0.49
CA THR A 32 -21.42 -15.40 -1.96
C THR A 32 -20.09 -14.82 -2.48
N PHE A 33 -19.45 -13.92 -1.70
CA PHE A 33 -18.28 -13.15 -2.13
C PHE A 33 -16.95 -13.75 -1.62
N LYS A 34 -16.93 -15.00 -1.20
CA LYS A 34 -15.71 -15.71 -0.80
C LYS A 34 -15.02 -16.33 -2.02
N SER A 35 -14.46 -15.47 -2.87
CA SER A 35 -13.96 -15.83 -4.20
C SER A 35 -12.44 -16.18 -4.23
N ALA A 36 -11.71 -16.00 -3.14
CA ALA A 36 -10.27 -16.29 -3.09
C ALA A 36 -9.91 -17.75 -3.45
N VAL A 37 -10.85 -18.69 -3.27
CA VAL A 37 -10.68 -20.13 -3.55
C VAL A 37 -11.20 -20.55 -4.93
N GLU A 38 -11.88 -19.67 -5.66
CA GLU A 38 -12.41 -19.98 -6.99
C GLU A 38 -11.35 -20.45 -8.00
N PRO A 39 -10.12 -19.93 -7.98
CA PRO A 39 -9.07 -20.41 -8.89
C PRO A 39 -8.80 -21.91 -8.85
N TYR A 40 -9.12 -22.59 -7.76
CA TYR A 40 -8.87 -24.02 -7.59
C TYR A 40 -10.05 -24.89 -7.99
N ILE A 41 -11.28 -24.33 -8.06
CA ILE A 41 -12.52 -25.11 -8.27
C ILE A 41 -13.29 -24.72 -9.53
N THR A 42 -12.94 -23.62 -10.19
CA THR A 42 -13.57 -23.16 -11.43
C THR A 42 -12.52 -22.80 -12.48
N ASP A 43 -12.95 -22.68 -13.73
CA ASP A 43 -12.11 -22.26 -14.87
C ASP A 43 -12.26 -20.77 -15.21
N ARG A 44 -13.15 -20.07 -14.53
CA ARG A 44 -13.47 -18.65 -14.75
C ARG A 44 -14.07 -18.02 -13.50
N MET A 45 -14.06 -16.69 -13.46
CA MET A 45 -14.72 -15.93 -12.40
C MET A 45 -16.22 -16.19 -12.37
N SER A 46 -16.76 -16.40 -11.18
CA SER A 46 -18.22 -16.34 -10.97
C SER A 46 -18.74 -14.90 -11.18
N PRO A 47 -20.06 -14.74 -11.42
CA PRO A 47 -20.65 -13.38 -11.50
C PRO A 47 -20.39 -12.54 -10.25
N ALA A 48 -20.42 -13.14 -9.05
CA ALA A 48 -20.14 -12.46 -7.80
C ALA A 48 -18.67 -11.99 -7.71
N ASN A 49 -17.72 -12.85 -8.07
CA ASN A 49 -16.31 -12.49 -8.12
C ASN A 49 -16.04 -11.40 -9.15
N ARG A 50 -16.63 -11.51 -10.33
CA ARG A 50 -16.51 -10.48 -11.37
C ARG A 50 -17.04 -9.12 -10.89
N LEU A 51 -18.20 -9.10 -10.25
CA LEU A 51 -18.77 -7.89 -9.67
C LEU A 51 -17.83 -7.27 -8.64
N GLN A 52 -17.32 -8.08 -7.71
CA GLN A 52 -16.40 -7.64 -6.66
C GLN A 52 -15.10 -7.05 -7.24
N MET A 53 -14.47 -7.76 -8.18
CA MET A 53 -13.23 -7.32 -8.80
C MET A 53 -13.44 -6.07 -9.68
N THR A 54 -14.53 -6.00 -10.42
CA THR A 54 -14.87 -4.83 -11.23
C THR A 54 -15.10 -3.60 -10.34
N THR A 55 -15.84 -3.75 -9.24
CA THR A 55 -16.08 -2.67 -8.28
C THR A 55 -14.76 -2.18 -7.68
N LEU A 56 -13.89 -3.08 -7.26
CA LEU A 56 -12.58 -2.75 -6.69
C LEU A 56 -11.71 -1.98 -7.70
N VAL A 57 -11.55 -2.53 -8.91
CA VAL A 57 -10.70 -1.93 -9.95
C VAL A 57 -11.22 -0.56 -10.36
N ASN A 58 -12.54 -0.42 -10.56
CA ASN A 58 -13.14 0.86 -10.91
C ASN A 58 -12.97 1.89 -9.79
N SER A 59 -13.16 1.49 -8.53
CA SER A 59 -12.98 2.39 -7.40
C SER A 59 -11.54 2.91 -7.30
N LEU A 60 -10.54 2.03 -7.49
CA LEU A 60 -9.13 2.45 -7.52
C LEU A 60 -8.84 3.39 -8.70
N TRP A 61 -9.40 3.08 -9.87
CA TRP A 61 -9.23 3.90 -11.06
C TRP A 61 -9.86 5.28 -10.88
N ASP A 62 -11.06 5.37 -10.33
CA ASP A 62 -11.76 6.62 -10.09
C ASP A 62 -11.01 7.53 -9.10
N VAL A 63 -10.41 6.95 -8.04
CA VAL A 63 -9.55 7.69 -7.09
C VAL A 63 -8.32 8.24 -7.81
N MET A 64 -7.61 7.41 -8.59
CA MET A 64 -6.43 7.86 -9.36
C MET A 64 -6.79 8.99 -10.33
N LEU A 65 -7.92 8.89 -11.04
CA LEU A 65 -8.37 9.93 -11.95
C LEU A 65 -8.69 11.22 -11.20
N ALA A 66 -9.33 11.14 -10.03
CA ALA A 66 -9.65 12.31 -9.22
C ALA A 66 -8.40 13.03 -8.72
N ASP A 67 -7.45 12.29 -8.16
CA ASP A 67 -6.20 12.84 -7.62
C ASP A 67 -5.35 13.51 -8.72
N ILE A 68 -5.24 12.87 -9.89
CA ILE A 68 -4.50 13.43 -11.02
C ILE A 68 -5.23 14.63 -11.61
N SER A 69 -6.56 14.55 -11.71
CA SER A 69 -7.39 15.68 -12.18
C SER A 69 -7.20 16.90 -11.30
N GLU A 70 -7.22 16.74 -9.99
CA GLU A 70 -7.00 17.81 -9.03
C GLU A 70 -5.58 18.39 -9.13
N SER A 71 -4.56 17.52 -9.17
CA SER A 71 -3.15 17.95 -9.14
C SER A 71 -2.67 18.55 -10.47
N ARG A 72 -3.22 18.10 -11.61
CA ARG A 72 -2.80 18.50 -12.97
C ARG A 72 -3.76 19.43 -13.68
N GLY A 73 -4.97 19.64 -13.14
CA GLY A 73 -5.99 20.44 -13.79
C GLY A 73 -6.56 19.81 -15.07
N ILE A 74 -6.37 18.50 -15.27
CA ILE A 74 -6.88 17.77 -16.44
C ILE A 74 -8.24 17.17 -16.06
N PRO A 75 -9.33 17.44 -16.80
CA PRO A 75 -10.62 16.83 -16.47
C PRO A 75 -10.55 15.28 -16.42
N ALA A 76 -11.18 14.67 -15.43
CA ALA A 76 -11.15 13.21 -15.23
C ALA A 76 -11.65 12.44 -16.46
N ASP A 77 -12.65 12.96 -17.17
CA ASP A 77 -13.15 12.37 -18.42
C ASP A 77 -12.09 12.36 -19.52
N LYS A 78 -11.26 13.41 -19.59
CA LYS A 78 -10.15 13.47 -20.53
C LYS A 78 -9.04 12.47 -20.17
N LEU A 79 -8.73 12.34 -18.88
CA LEU A 79 -7.79 11.32 -18.40
C LEU A 79 -8.27 9.91 -18.77
N ARG A 80 -9.56 9.63 -18.60
CA ARG A 80 -10.18 8.36 -19.01
C ARG A 80 -10.09 8.14 -20.52
N GLN A 81 -10.43 9.15 -21.30
CA GLN A 81 -10.31 9.10 -22.76
C GLN A 81 -8.87 8.81 -23.21
N TYR A 82 -7.87 9.48 -22.64
CA TYR A 82 -6.46 9.25 -22.97
C TYR A 82 -6.01 7.81 -22.64
N ALA A 83 -6.54 7.20 -21.59
CA ALA A 83 -6.28 5.80 -21.28
C ALA A 83 -6.92 4.84 -22.28
N GLU A 84 -8.19 5.06 -22.63
CA GLU A 84 -8.95 4.24 -23.60
C GLU A 84 -8.32 4.29 -25.01
N GLU A 85 -7.86 5.44 -25.43
CA GLU A 85 -7.22 5.66 -26.74
C GLU A 85 -5.72 5.28 -26.73
N MET A 86 -5.14 4.94 -25.56
CA MET A 86 -3.69 4.78 -25.40
C MET A 86 -2.93 5.97 -26.00
N ALA A 87 -3.39 7.18 -25.65
CA ALA A 87 -2.93 8.41 -26.29
C ALA A 87 -1.49 8.78 -25.92
N VAL A 88 -0.99 8.35 -24.75
CA VAL A 88 0.37 8.59 -24.29
C VAL A 88 1.26 7.44 -24.77
N ARG A 89 2.02 7.66 -25.83
CA ARG A 89 2.89 6.66 -26.47
C ARG A 89 4.37 7.01 -26.34
N GLU A 90 4.66 8.29 -26.34
CA GLU A 90 6.01 8.84 -26.25
C GLU A 90 6.08 9.88 -25.12
N PRO A 91 7.28 10.21 -24.60
CA PRO A 91 7.42 11.22 -23.54
C PRO A 91 6.80 12.56 -23.89
N ASP A 92 6.92 12.99 -25.16
CA ASP A 92 6.35 14.25 -25.65
C ASP A 92 4.81 14.27 -25.61
N ASP A 93 4.16 13.12 -25.71
CA ASP A 93 2.71 13.03 -25.53
C ASP A 93 2.32 13.35 -24.07
N ALA A 94 3.09 12.85 -23.10
CA ALA A 94 2.85 13.13 -21.70
C ALA A 94 2.99 14.64 -21.39
N LEU A 95 3.96 15.32 -22.01
CA LEU A 95 4.10 16.77 -21.92
C LEU A 95 2.94 17.50 -22.59
N ARG A 96 2.60 17.12 -23.82
CA ARG A 96 1.51 17.71 -24.60
C ARG A 96 0.16 17.62 -23.92
N PHE A 97 -0.12 16.52 -23.24
CA PHE A 97 -1.38 16.31 -22.51
C PHE A 97 -1.35 16.81 -21.06
N GLY A 98 -0.22 17.39 -20.60
CA GLY A 98 -0.11 18.00 -19.29
C GLY A 98 0.14 17.03 -18.12
N PHE A 99 0.49 15.77 -18.41
CA PHE A 99 0.81 14.79 -17.37
C PHE A 99 2.12 15.09 -16.64
N VAL A 100 3.08 15.68 -17.36
CA VAL A 100 4.42 16.05 -16.85
C VAL A 100 4.73 17.51 -17.19
N ASP A 101 5.65 18.10 -16.43
CA ASP A 101 6.05 19.51 -16.59
C ASP A 101 7.22 19.67 -17.57
N GLY A 102 7.93 18.58 -17.88
CA GLY A 102 9.07 18.57 -18.81
C GLY A 102 9.49 17.15 -19.15
N VAL A 103 10.26 17.05 -20.22
CA VAL A 103 10.93 15.82 -20.64
C VAL A 103 12.41 16.15 -20.73
N LEU A 104 13.22 15.53 -19.87
CA LEU A 104 14.64 15.82 -19.71
C LEU A 104 15.44 14.53 -19.65
N TYR A 105 16.67 14.56 -20.11
CA TYR A 105 17.64 13.52 -19.80
C TYR A 105 18.13 13.66 -18.35
N ARG A 106 18.83 12.64 -17.86
CA ARG A 106 19.27 12.60 -16.45
C ARG A 106 20.28 13.70 -16.11
N ASP A 107 21.17 14.00 -17.01
CA ASP A 107 22.15 15.08 -16.90
C ASP A 107 21.47 16.46 -16.85
N GLU A 108 20.54 16.72 -17.76
CA GLU A 108 19.72 17.93 -17.77
C GLU A 108 18.92 18.11 -16.48
N MET A 109 18.37 17.01 -15.93
CA MET A 109 17.67 17.05 -14.65
C MET A 109 18.63 17.41 -13.50
N ALA A 110 19.86 16.86 -13.50
CA ALA A 110 20.87 17.19 -12.48
C ALA A 110 21.24 18.67 -12.51
N ASP A 111 21.43 19.22 -13.71
CA ASP A 111 21.74 20.64 -13.92
C ASP A 111 20.58 21.54 -13.47
N MET A 112 19.34 21.15 -13.79
CA MET A 112 18.13 21.85 -13.35
C MET A 112 18.00 21.86 -11.82
N LEU A 113 18.21 20.71 -11.16
CA LEU A 113 18.18 20.63 -9.71
C LEU A 113 19.29 21.45 -9.05
N SER A 114 20.48 21.47 -9.66
CA SER A 114 21.60 22.32 -9.22
C SER A 114 21.26 23.81 -9.29
N ALA A 115 20.63 24.26 -10.36
CA ALA A 115 20.16 25.64 -10.53
C ALA A 115 19.10 26.00 -9.48
N LEU A 116 18.13 25.13 -9.24
CA LEU A 116 17.12 25.29 -8.20
C LEU A 116 17.75 25.43 -6.82
N CYS A 117 18.74 24.60 -6.47
CA CYS A 117 19.45 24.66 -5.18
C CYS A 117 20.22 25.98 -5.00
N ARG A 118 20.64 26.64 -6.08
CA ARG A 118 21.28 27.96 -6.06
C ARG A 118 20.29 29.12 -6.04
N GLY A 119 18.98 28.84 -6.17
CA GLY A 119 17.93 29.87 -6.23
C GLY A 119 17.87 30.61 -7.57
N GLU A 120 18.37 29.99 -8.63
CA GLU A 120 18.35 30.53 -9.99
C GLU A 120 17.00 30.24 -10.66
N GLU A 121 16.52 31.16 -11.52
CA GLU A 121 15.36 30.90 -12.35
C GLU A 121 15.68 29.82 -13.40
N LEU A 122 14.77 28.86 -13.53
CA LEU A 122 14.90 27.77 -14.50
C LEU A 122 14.80 28.32 -15.92
N SER A 123 15.89 28.31 -16.65
CA SER A 123 15.93 28.62 -18.07
C SER A 123 16.62 27.50 -18.84
N ALA A 124 16.27 27.36 -20.11
CA ALA A 124 16.95 26.40 -21.01
C ALA A 124 18.47 26.68 -21.15
N ALA A 125 18.92 27.87 -20.76
CA ALA A 125 20.34 28.24 -20.74
C ALA A 125 21.09 27.81 -19.48
N SER A 126 20.38 27.36 -18.45
CA SER A 126 20.98 26.90 -17.17
C SER A 126 21.58 25.49 -17.26
N VAL A 127 21.46 24.82 -18.41
CA VAL A 127 21.75 23.39 -18.64
C VAL A 127 23.23 23.13 -19.03
N SER A 128 24.13 24.12 -18.94
CA SER A 128 25.46 23.98 -19.56
C SER A 128 26.64 23.71 -18.65
N GLU A 129 26.45 23.64 -17.35
CA GLU A 129 27.55 23.34 -16.41
C GLU A 129 27.20 22.11 -15.57
N HIS A 130 27.91 21.00 -15.80
CA HIS A 130 27.86 19.81 -14.95
C HIS A 130 28.38 20.16 -13.54
N THR A 131 27.49 20.58 -12.69
CA THR A 131 27.78 20.83 -11.28
C THR A 131 27.14 19.78 -10.42
N ASP A 132 27.97 19.08 -9.64
CA ASP A 132 27.48 18.19 -8.58
C ASP A 132 26.64 19.01 -7.58
N PHE A 133 25.36 18.72 -7.47
CA PHE A 133 24.52 19.28 -6.43
C PHE A 133 24.57 18.39 -5.18
N ASN A 134 24.49 19.03 -4.01
CA ASN A 134 24.58 18.35 -2.74
C ASN A 134 23.26 17.61 -2.46
N ALA A 135 23.23 16.32 -2.79
CA ALA A 135 22.05 15.46 -2.65
C ALA A 135 22.17 14.55 -1.44
N VAL A 136 21.08 14.35 -0.74
CA VAL A 136 20.95 13.39 0.36
C VAL A 136 20.03 12.26 -0.07
N SER A 137 20.47 11.02 0.13
CA SER A 137 19.60 9.87 -0.16
C SER A 137 18.37 9.87 0.77
N LEU A 138 17.25 9.28 0.32
CA LEU A 138 16.07 9.13 1.16
C LEU A 138 16.39 8.36 2.45
N GLY A 139 17.27 7.35 2.37
CA GLY A 139 17.72 6.56 3.52
C GLY A 139 18.46 7.42 4.55
N ASP A 140 19.41 8.23 4.10
CA ASP A 140 20.18 9.14 4.98
C ASP A 140 19.29 10.22 5.58
N TYR A 141 18.34 10.76 4.81
CA TYR A 141 17.37 11.74 5.30
C TYR A 141 16.49 11.16 6.41
N ILE A 142 15.99 9.94 6.24
CA ILE A 142 15.19 9.24 7.25
C ILE A 142 16.05 8.96 8.49
N ALA A 143 17.28 8.47 8.32
CA ALA A 143 18.20 8.20 9.41
C ALA A 143 18.57 9.46 10.19
N ALA A 144 18.87 10.57 9.51
CA ALA A 144 19.17 11.86 10.16
C ALA A 144 18.01 12.40 10.99
N ARG A 145 16.77 12.18 10.57
CA ARG A 145 15.58 12.60 11.30
C ARG A 145 15.33 11.80 12.58
N ALA A 146 15.81 10.58 12.66
CA ALA A 146 15.68 9.70 13.83
C ALA A 146 16.58 10.13 15.01
N VAL A 147 17.60 10.98 14.79
CA VAL A 147 18.59 11.39 15.80
C VAL A 147 18.09 12.48 16.75
N HIS A 148 16.95 13.10 16.51
CA HIS A 148 16.37 14.04 17.45
C HIS A 148 15.78 13.29 18.64
N ALA A 149 16.59 13.10 19.70
CA ALA A 149 16.17 12.55 20.97
C ALA A 149 14.97 13.36 21.51
N ARG A 150 13.76 12.87 21.27
CA ARG A 150 12.56 13.42 21.91
C ARG A 150 12.68 13.19 23.41
N LYS A 151 12.46 14.24 24.21
CA LYS A 151 12.26 14.08 25.66
C LYS A 151 11.16 13.05 25.84
N VAL A 152 11.49 11.91 26.45
CA VAL A 152 10.52 10.84 26.73
C VAL A 152 9.48 11.39 27.69
N SER A 153 8.25 11.52 27.24
CA SER A 153 7.11 11.90 28.09
C SER A 153 6.81 10.77 29.08
N LYS A 154 6.38 11.14 30.29
CA LYS A 154 5.83 10.16 31.25
C LYS A 154 4.56 9.48 30.71
N ASN A 155 3.80 10.19 29.86
CA ASN A 155 2.63 9.66 29.18
C ASN A 155 3.03 9.27 27.75
N LYS A 156 2.79 8.03 27.38
CA LYS A 156 3.12 7.42 26.08
C LYS A 156 1.85 6.98 25.36
N VAL A 157 1.93 6.92 24.06
CA VAL A 157 1.00 6.15 23.20
C VAL A 157 1.80 5.00 22.63
N ALA A 158 1.35 3.78 22.82
CA ALA A 158 1.94 2.61 22.20
C ALA A 158 1.46 2.55 20.73
N LEU A 159 2.38 2.48 19.79
CA LEU A 159 2.09 2.20 18.40
C LEU A 159 2.65 0.82 18.07
N ILE A 160 1.75 -0.10 17.80
CA ILE A 160 2.03 -1.52 17.54
C ILE A 160 1.71 -1.80 16.08
N TYR A 161 2.60 -2.51 15.37
CA TYR A 161 2.47 -2.81 13.96
C TYR A 161 2.11 -4.27 13.73
N ALA A 162 1.02 -4.50 13.01
CA ALA A 162 0.65 -5.78 12.42
C ALA A 162 0.87 -5.68 10.90
N ASP A 163 2.13 -5.84 10.46
CA ASP A 163 2.54 -5.68 9.06
C ASP A 163 3.02 -7.02 8.48
N GLY A 164 2.30 -7.53 7.47
CA GLY A 164 2.56 -8.82 6.84
C GLY A 164 1.53 -9.90 7.17
N GLN A 165 1.83 -11.14 6.76
CA GLN A 165 0.95 -12.29 6.99
C GLN A 165 0.92 -12.67 8.48
N ILE A 166 -0.28 -12.95 9.02
CA ILE A 166 -0.46 -13.40 10.40
C ILE A 166 -0.17 -14.92 10.48
N VAL A 167 0.76 -15.29 11.35
CA VAL A 167 1.19 -16.67 11.55
C VAL A 167 1.09 -17.07 13.04
N ASP A 168 1.05 -18.38 13.31
CA ASP A 168 1.09 -18.88 14.67
C ASP A 168 2.49 -18.69 15.29
N GLY A 169 2.54 -18.47 16.61
CA GLY A 169 3.79 -18.32 17.37
C GLY A 169 4.45 -16.95 17.18
N GLU A 170 5.77 -16.97 17.02
CA GLU A 170 6.63 -15.78 17.01
C GLU A 170 6.70 -15.10 15.65
N SER A 171 6.92 -13.77 15.65
CA SER A 171 7.17 -12.99 14.43
C SER A 171 8.53 -13.30 13.82
N TYR A 172 8.60 -13.24 12.48
CA TYR A 172 9.84 -13.29 11.71
C TYR A 172 9.78 -12.33 10.50
N PRO A 173 10.88 -12.03 9.80
CA PRO A 173 10.86 -11.08 8.69
C PRO A 173 9.79 -11.39 7.63
N GLY A 174 8.84 -10.45 7.44
CA GLY A 174 7.71 -10.57 6.50
C GLY A 174 6.45 -11.23 7.07
N ALA A 175 6.47 -11.66 8.34
CA ALA A 175 5.28 -12.24 9.00
C ALA A 175 5.12 -11.78 10.45
N VAL A 176 3.88 -11.65 10.87
CA VAL A 176 3.47 -11.24 12.21
C VAL A 176 3.03 -12.47 13.00
N GLY A 177 3.78 -12.84 14.01
CA GLY A 177 3.40 -13.91 14.94
C GLY A 177 2.32 -13.48 15.92
N GLY A 178 1.26 -14.27 16.02
CA GLY A 178 0.15 -13.98 16.95
C GLY A 178 0.59 -13.88 18.40
N ALA A 179 1.53 -14.72 18.85
CA ALA A 179 2.08 -14.68 20.20
C ALA A 179 2.86 -13.37 20.43
N THR A 180 3.78 -13.02 19.51
CA THR A 180 4.56 -11.78 19.63
C THR A 180 3.66 -10.54 19.68
N LEU A 181 2.64 -10.48 18.81
CA LEU A 181 1.74 -9.34 18.75
C LEU A 181 0.87 -9.24 20.00
N ALA A 182 0.33 -10.35 20.47
CA ALA A 182 -0.45 -10.43 21.71
C ALA A 182 0.39 -9.99 22.93
N ASP A 183 1.62 -10.45 23.05
CA ASP A 183 2.54 -10.04 24.12
C ASP A 183 2.84 -8.55 24.10
N GLN A 184 3.03 -7.96 22.92
CA GLN A 184 3.23 -6.51 22.77
C GLN A 184 2.00 -5.72 23.22
N ILE A 185 0.80 -6.19 22.91
CA ILE A 185 -0.46 -5.57 23.32
C ILE A 185 -0.63 -5.70 24.84
N ALA A 186 -0.37 -6.89 25.40
CA ALA A 186 -0.42 -7.13 26.85
C ALA A 186 0.57 -6.22 27.60
N GLN A 187 1.82 -6.12 27.15
CA GLN A 187 2.80 -5.20 27.73
C GLN A 187 2.33 -3.74 27.68
N ALA A 188 1.77 -3.30 26.55
CA ALA A 188 1.23 -1.96 26.40
C ALA A 188 0.01 -1.73 27.32
N ARG A 189 -0.82 -2.75 27.53
CA ARG A 189 -1.97 -2.75 28.45
C ARG A 189 -1.52 -2.60 29.91
N GLU A 190 -0.45 -3.25 30.30
CA GLU A 190 0.06 -3.30 31.68
C GLU A 190 0.97 -2.11 32.04
N ASP A 191 1.64 -1.47 31.08
CA ASP A 191 2.49 -0.29 31.33
C ASP A 191 1.64 0.94 31.71
N ASN A 192 1.71 1.34 32.97
CA ASN A 192 1.02 2.53 33.48
C ASN A 192 1.45 3.84 32.78
N GLY A 193 2.59 3.88 32.12
CA GLY A 193 3.07 5.00 31.31
C GLY A 193 2.35 5.09 29.95
N VAL A 194 1.83 3.99 29.44
CA VAL A 194 1.05 3.93 28.20
C VAL A 194 -0.39 4.33 28.50
N LYS A 195 -0.85 5.40 27.85
CA LYS A 195 -2.19 5.99 28.06
C LYS A 195 -3.18 5.62 26.96
N ALA A 196 -2.71 5.19 25.82
CA ALA A 196 -3.52 4.71 24.70
C ALA A 196 -2.69 3.76 23.81
N VAL A 197 -3.37 2.90 23.08
CA VAL A 197 -2.76 1.96 22.12
C VAL A 197 -3.29 2.24 20.71
N VAL A 198 -2.39 2.29 19.75
CA VAL A 198 -2.71 2.33 18.33
C VAL A 198 -2.18 1.05 17.69
N LEU A 199 -3.07 0.24 17.14
CA LEU A 199 -2.71 -0.92 16.34
C LEU A 199 -2.73 -0.51 14.86
N ARG A 200 -1.57 -0.47 14.22
CA ARG A 200 -1.43 -0.22 12.79
C ARG A 200 -1.43 -1.52 12.04
N VAL A 201 -2.50 -1.77 11.27
CA VAL A 201 -2.68 -3.02 10.51
C VAL A 201 -2.39 -2.78 9.03
N ASN A 202 -1.50 -3.59 8.48
CA ASN A 202 -1.24 -3.72 7.05
C ASN A 202 -1.03 -5.20 6.72
N SER A 203 -2.12 -5.97 6.72
CA SER A 203 -2.07 -7.43 6.70
C SER A 203 -3.17 -8.03 5.82
N PRO A 204 -2.84 -9.03 4.99
CA PRO A 204 -3.84 -9.83 4.28
C PRO A 204 -4.57 -10.84 5.20
N GLY A 205 -4.21 -10.88 6.49
CA GLY A 205 -4.63 -11.90 7.42
C GLY A 205 -3.70 -13.10 7.44
N GLY A 206 -4.22 -14.25 7.86
CA GLY A 206 -3.45 -15.50 7.96
C GLY A 206 -4.12 -16.50 8.89
N SER A 207 -3.39 -16.99 9.90
CA SER A 207 -3.92 -17.92 10.90
C SER A 207 -5.11 -17.34 11.64
N ALA A 208 -6.22 -18.07 11.65
CA ALA A 208 -7.41 -17.71 12.41
C ALA A 208 -7.14 -17.79 13.93
N LEU A 209 -6.37 -18.80 14.36
CA LEU A 209 -6.00 -18.97 15.77
C LEU A 209 -5.15 -17.78 16.26
N ALA A 210 -4.11 -17.42 15.50
CA ALA A 210 -3.26 -16.28 15.85
C ALA A 210 -4.05 -14.95 15.89
N SER A 211 -4.97 -14.76 14.95
CA SER A 211 -5.83 -13.57 14.90
C SER A 211 -6.78 -13.50 16.09
N ASP A 212 -7.34 -14.63 16.51
CA ASP A 212 -8.21 -14.73 17.69
C ASP A 212 -7.45 -14.41 18.99
N VAL A 213 -6.22 -14.91 19.13
CA VAL A 213 -5.36 -14.58 20.28
C VAL A 213 -5.06 -13.09 20.35
N VAL A 214 -4.76 -12.45 19.22
CA VAL A 214 -4.54 -11.00 19.12
C VAL A 214 -5.82 -10.23 19.45
N TRP A 215 -6.94 -10.63 18.86
CA TRP A 215 -8.25 -10.04 19.16
C TRP A 215 -8.56 -10.07 20.65
N ARG A 216 -8.32 -11.20 21.31
CA ARG A 216 -8.55 -11.33 22.77
C ARG A 216 -7.74 -10.31 23.58
N GLU A 217 -6.46 -10.12 23.26
CA GLU A 217 -5.64 -9.13 23.97
C GLU A 217 -6.08 -7.68 23.66
N MET A 218 -6.56 -7.41 22.44
CA MET A 218 -7.14 -6.11 22.09
C MET A 218 -8.42 -5.84 22.87
N GLU A 219 -9.30 -6.84 23.07
CA GLU A 219 -10.50 -6.73 23.91
C GLU A 219 -10.12 -6.40 25.36
N LEU A 220 -9.17 -7.12 25.96
CA LEU A 220 -8.67 -6.84 27.30
C LEU A 220 -8.05 -5.44 27.41
N CYS A 221 -7.32 -5.01 26.40
CA CYS A 221 -6.69 -3.70 26.35
C CYS A 221 -7.74 -2.58 26.32
N ARG A 222 -8.79 -2.70 25.49
CA ARG A 222 -9.82 -1.67 25.37
C ARG A 222 -10.67 -1.48 26.64
N GLU A 223 -10.74 -2.48 27.54
CA GLU A 223 -11.41 -2.34 28.82
C GLU A 223 -10.71 -1.35 29.76
N VAL A 224 -9.40 -1.15 29.59
CA VAL A 224 -8.57 -0.37 30.52
C VAL A 224 -7.91 0.86 29.86
N LYS A 225 -7.79 0.89 28.53
CA LYS A 225 -7.15 1.98 27.78
C LYS A 225 -7.88 2.26 26.47
N PRO A 226 -7.88 3.53 25.99
CA PRO A 226 -8.32 3.83 24.63
C PRO A 226 -7.48 3.07 23.60
N VAL A 227 -8.18 2.40 22.67
CA VAL A 227 -7.60 1.64 21.56
C VAL A 227 -8.09 2.24 20.25
N VAL A 228 -7.17 2.46 19.33
CA VAL A 228 -7.45 2.93 17.96
C VAL A 228 -6.81 1.95 16.98
N VAL A 229 -7.57 1.49 16.01
CA VAL A 229 -7.06 0.69 14.90
C VAL A 229 -6.87 1.60 13.68
N SER A 230 -5.65 1.61 13.12
CA SER A 230 -5.29 2.34 11.91
C SER A 230 -4.97 1.34 10.80
N MET A 231 -5.82 1.27 9.79
CA MET A 231 -5.65 0.34 8.67
C MET A 231 -4.76 0.94 7.59
N GLY A 232 -3.91 0.10 6.99
CA GLY A 232 -3.00 0.43 5.90
C GLY A 232 -3.60 0.18 4.52
N GLY A 233 -2.74 -0.15 3.56
CA GLY A 233 -3.15 -0.50 2.21
C GLY A 233 -3.93 -1.80 2.13
N VAL A 234 -3.70 -2.72 3.09
CA VAL A 234 -4.42 -4.01 3.20
C VAL A 234 -4.81 -4.25 4.64
N ALA A 235 -6.09 -4.53 4.88
CA ALA A 235 -6.62 -5.06 6.12
C ALA A 235 -7.72 -6.05 5.75
N ALA A 236 -7.38 -7.35 5.72
CA ALA A 236 -8.28 -8.39 5.21
C ALA A 236 -8.23 -9.66 6.07
N SER A 237 -9.31 -10.46 6.04
CA SER A 237 -9.42 -11.69 6.81
C SER A 237 -9.08 -11.45 8.29
N GLY A 238 -8.19 -12.26 8.90
CA GLY A 238 -7.73 -12.08 10.28
C GLY A 238 -7.04 -10.74 10.59
N GLY A 239 -6.66 -9.95 9.57
CA GLY A 239 -6.16 -8.58 9.74
C GLY A 239 -7.27 -7.53 9.83
N TYR A 240 -8.54 -7.93 9.66
CA TYR A 240 -9.69 -7.03 9.71
C TYR A 240 -10.55 -7.19 10.97
N TYR A 241 -10.75 -8.40 11.45
CA TYR A 241 -11.62 -8.66 12.61
C TYR A 241 -10.91 -8.70 13.95
#